data_aa929c0d87fb68f5c8a5802c95db76e4
#
_entry.id   aa929c0d87fb68f5c8a5802c95db76e4
#
_cell.length_a   1.000
_cell.length_b   1.000
_cell.length_c   1.000
_cell.angle_alpha   90.00
_cell.angle_beta   90.00
_cell.angle_gamma   90.00
#
_symmetry.space_group_name_H-M   'P 1'
#
loop_
_entity.id
_entity.type
_entity.pdbx_description
1 polymer ?
#
loop_
_entity_poly.entity_id
_entity_poly.type
_entity_poly.pdbx_seq_one_letter_code
_entity_poly.pdbx_strand_id
1 'polypeptide(L)'
;DNSLTYDGRKVTKQLKSLPYFNKIVLDGALDVEFSQASRGGVAVKGRKSIVDNVKAKVKNQTLYLSLDEKDWFRVDRSEKADIYVSSPDLISVVMRGAGDFETKNLLDTDTLNVELNGAGNIDFDRIVCDEAYLIVKGAGNLEVDKLTANRTKIAMLGVGNADVEFKNAGHVDCLLSGVGNIDLEGTVKSLSKNVRGTGNIDTTELMVRGGRK
;
A
#
# COMPACT_ATOMS: atom_id res chain seq x y z
N ASP A 1 -23.00 10.21 -10.12
CA ASP A 1 -22.83 11.65 -10.28
C ASP A 1 -21.52 12.12 -9.65
N ASN A 2 -20.66 12.71 -10.47
CA ASN A 2 -19.38 13.23 -10.02
C ASN A 2 -19.52 14.74 -9.75
N SER A 3 -18.82 15.24 -8.72
CA SER A 3 -18.78 16.66 -8.45
C SER A 3 -17.37 17.21 -8.63
N LEU A 4 -17.28 18.44 -9.15
CA LEU A 4 -16.03 19.17 -9.32
C LEU A 4 -16.02 20.38 -8.42
N THR A 5 -14.93 20.58 -7.70
CA THR A 5 -14.68 21.77 -6.90
C THR A 5 -13.37 22.40 -7.37
N TYR A 6 -13.36 23.72 -7.52
CA TYR A 6 -12.18 24.46 -7.99
C TYR A 6 -11.54 25.24 -6.85
N ASP A 7 -10.22 25.20 -6.78
CA ASP A 7 -9.41 25.98 -5.86
C ASP A 7 -8.17 26.47 -6.63
N GLY A 8 -8.24 27.68 -7.19
CA GLY A 8 -7.22 28.20 -8.07
C GLY A 8 -7.08 27.33 -9.33
N ARG A 9 -5.87 26.79 -9.58
CA ARG A 9 -5.59 25.89 -10.70
C ARG A 9 -5.88 24.44 -10.40
N LYS A 10 -6.14 24.10 -9.12
CA LYS A 10 -6.41 22.73 -8.70
C LYS A 10 -7.90 22.46 -8.71
N VAL A 11 -8.22 21.23 -9.09
CA VAL A 11 -9.59 20.74 -9.15
C VAL A 11 -9.67 19.53 -8.23
N THR A 12 -10.75 19.43 -7.48
CA THR A 12 -11.10 18.21 -6.75
C THR A 12 -12.33 17.60 -7.39
N LYS A 13 -12.18 16.35 -7.86
CA LYS A 13 -13.27 15.57 -8.44
C LYS A 13 -13.64 14.47 -7.47
N GLN A 14 -14.88 14.47 -7.01
CA GLN A 14 -15.41 13.38 -6.19
C GLN A 14 -16.21 12.43 -7.06
N LEU A 15 -15.85 11.15 -6.99
CA LEU A 15 -16.57 10.09 -7.68
C LEU A 15 -17.63 9.56 -6.75
N LYS A 16 -18.89 9.81 -7.12
CA LYS A 16 -20.05 9.37 -6.38
C LYS A 16 -20.62 8.11 -7.03
N SER A 17 -21.34 7.31 -6.27
CA SER A 17 -22.03 6.11 -6.76
C SER A 17 -21.11 4.97 -7.21
N LEU A 18 -19.91 4.87 -6.65
CA LEU A 18 -19.08 3.68 -6.85
C LEU A 18 -19.66 2.52 -6.05
N PRO A 19 -19.69 1.29 -6.63
CA PRO A 19 -20.03 0.10 -5.85
C PRO A 19 -19.04 -0.12 -4.70
N TYR A 20 -19.45 -0.94 -3.73
CA TYR A 20 -18.56 -1.36 -2.64
C TYR A 20 -17.31 -2.03 -3.19
N PHE A 21 -16.18 -1.70 -2.60
CA PHE A 21 -14.91 -2.34 -2.88
C PHE A 21 -14.13 -2.56 -1.58
N ASN A 22 -13.32 -3.58 -1.55
CA ASN A 22 -12.41 -3.91 -0.46
C ASN A 22 -11.00 -4.26 -0.95
N LYS A 23 -10.74 -4.06 -2.24
CA LYS A 23 -9.44 -4.27 -2.88
C LYS A 23 -9.12 -3.09 -3.76
N ILE A 24 -7.83 -2.78 -3.87
CA ILE A 24 -7.34 -1.67 -4.68
C ILE A 24 -6.21 -2.16 -5.57
N VAL A 25 -6.30 -1.85 -6.86
CA VAL A 25 -5.22 -2.03 -7.83
C VAL A 25 -4.85 -0.67 -8.38
N LEU A 26 -3.58 -0.31 -8.24
CA LEU A 26 -3.01 0.95 -8.72
C LEU A 26 -2.19 0.69 -9.97
N ASP A 27 -2.48 1.42 -11.04
CA ASP A 27 -1.76 1.31 -12.32
C ASP A 27 -1.46 2.71 -12.84
N GLY A 28 -0.18 3.05 -12.91
CA GLY A 28 0.27 4.39 -13.27
C GLY A 28 0.90 5.15 -12.11
N ALA A 29 1.33 6.39 -12.39
CA ALA A 29 1.97 7.27 -11.41
C ALA A 29 0.92 7.99 -10.57
N LEU A 30 0.47 7.35 -9.51
CA LEU A 30 -0.59 7.81 -8.63
C LEU A 30 -0.10 7.91 -7.19
N ASP A 31 -0.51 8.96 -6.50
CA ASP A 31 -0.32 9.09 -5.05
C ASP A 31 -1.69 8.89 -4.37
N VAL A 32 -1.79 7.84 -3.59
CA VAL A 32 -3.05 7.42 -2.98
C VAL A 32 -2.95 7.44 -1.47
N GLU A 33 -3.89 8.10 -0.83
CA GLU A 33 -4.10 8.06 0.60
C GLU A 33 -5.41 7.32 0.88
N PHE A 34 -5.32 6.25 1.66
CA PHE A 34 -6.48 5.44 2.06
C PHE A 34 -6.82 5.66 3.52
N SER A 35 -8.10 5.71 3.82
CA SER A 35 -8.61 5.64 5.19
C SER A 35 -9.81 4.71 5.28
N GLN A 36 -9.85 3.87 6.32
CA GLN A 36 -11.00 3.03 6.59
C GLN A 36 -12.12 3.89 7.17
N ALA A 37 -13.28 3.84 6.55
CA ALA A 37 -14.44 4.65 6.95
C ALA A 37 -15.73 3.92 6.62
N SER A 38 -16.81 4.25 7.34
CA SER A 38 -18.11 3.61 7.15
C SER A 38 -18.68 3.77 5.74
N ARG A 39 -18.27 4.83 5.02
CA ARG A 39 -18.67 5.07 3.63
C ARG A 39 -17.47 4.99 2.72
N GLY A 40 -17.65 4.32 1.58
CA GLY A 40 -16.68 4.33 0.51
C GLY A 40 -16.71 5.63 -0.27
N GLY A 41 -15.57 5.99 -0.85
CA GLY A 41 -15.45 7.18 -1.68
C GLY A 41 -14.09 7.28 -2.34
N VAL A 42 -14.06 8.02 -3.45
CA VAL A 42 -12.84 8.37 -4.16
C VAL A 42 -12.89 9.85 -4.52
N ALA A 43 -11.86 10.59 -4.12
CA ALA A 43 -11.68 11.97 -4.52
C ALA A 43 -10.32 12.11 -5.20
N VAL A 44 -10.27 12.81 -6.33
CA VAL A 44 -9.05 13.05 -7.10
C VAL A 44 -8.77 14.54 -7.11
N LYS A 45 -7.57 14.92 -6.71
CA LYS A 45 -7.15 16.33 -6.62
C LYS A 45 -5.89 16.58 -7.44
N GLY A 46 -5.88 17.69 -8.16
CA GLY A 46 -4.74 18.10 -8.96
C GLY A 46 -5.13 19.08 -10.04
N ARG A 47 -4.25 19.29 -11.00
CA ARG A 47 -4.61 20.05 -12.20
C ARG A 47 -5.69 19.33 -12.98
N LYS A 48 -6.61 20.09 -13.57
CA LYS A 48 -7.73 19.51 -14.33
C LYS A 48 -7.27 18.54 -15.42
N SER A 49 -6.19 18.86 -16.13
CA SER A 49 -5.63 17.97 -17.16
C SER A 49 -5.22 16.61 -16.64
N ILE A 50 -4.71 16.55 -15.39
CA ILE A 50 -4.32 15.29 -14.76
C ILE A 50 -5.54 14.59 -14.16
N VAL A 51 -6.39 15.33 -13.48
CA VAL A 51 -7.61 14.80 -12.87
C VAL A 51 -8.52 14.15 -13.92
N ASP A 52 -8.63 14.75 -15.10
CA ASP A 52 -9.44 14.21 -16.20
C ASP A 52 -8.89 12.89 -16.75
N ASN A 53 -7.59 12.60 -16.55
CA ASN A 53 -6.94 11.39 -17.02
C ASN A 53 -6.91 10.26 -15.99
N VAL A 54 -7.36 10.51 -14.78
CA VAL A 54 -7.49 9.48 -13.76
C VAL A 54 -8.77 8.71 -13.99
N LYS A 55 -8.64 7.39 -14.14
CA LYS A 55 -9.76 6.47 -14.26
C LYS A 55 -9.94 5.69 -12.97
N ALA A 56 -11.18 5.57 -12.54
CA ALA A 56 -11.57 4.78 -11.38
C ALA A 56 -12.73 3.88 -11.78
N LYS A 57 -12.57 2.58 -11.60
CA LYS A 57 -13.58 1.58 -11.92
C LYS A 57 -13.61 0.51 -10.85
N VAL A 58 -14.80 0.12 -10.43
CA VAL A 58 -14.98 -1.00 -9.51
C VAL A 58 -15.49 -2.20 -10.28
N LYS A 59 -14.79 -3.33 -10.15
CA LYS A 59 -15.18 -4.60 -10.73
C LYS A 59 -14.83 -5.72 -9.74
N ASN A 60 -15.80 -6.58 -9.44
CA ASN A 60 -15.62 -7.68 -8.49
C ASN A 60 -15.03 -7.22 -7.15
N GLN A 61 -15.61 -6.15 -6.59
CA GLN A 61 -15.17 -5.54 -5.33
C GLN A 61 -13.72 -5.01 -5.35
N THR A 62 -13.15 -4.81 -6.52
CA THR A 62 -11.82 -4.24 -6.71
C THR A 62 -11.94 -2.86 -7.34
N LEU A 63 -11.37 -1.86 -6.66
CA LEU A 63 -11.20 -0.52 -7.22
C LEU A 63 -9.94 -0.51 -8.06
N TYR A 64 -10.09 -0.30 -9.36
CA TYR A 64 -8.99 -0.09 -10.29
C TYR A 64 -8.79 1.40 -10.50
N LEU A 65 -7.64 1.90 -10.10
CA LEU A 65 -7.21 3.27 -10.32
C LEU A 65 -6.08 3.28 -11.34
N SER A 66 -6.25 4.06 -12.39
CA SER A 66 -5.25 4.18 -13.44
C SER A 66 -5.16 5.61 -13.96
N LEU A 67 -4.04 5.93 -14.55
CA LEU A 67 -3.81 7.18 -15.25
C LEU A 67 -3.81 6.88 -16.75
N ASP A 68 -4.68 7.57 -17.50
CA ASP A 68 -4.71 7.44 -18.96
C ASP A 68 -3.51 8.18 -19.56
N GLU A 69 -2.64 7.46 -20.24
CA GLU A 69 -1.39 7.98 -20.80
C GLU A 69 -1.56 8.56 -22.20
N LYS A 70 -2.78 8.68 -22.72
CA LYS A 70 -3.02 9.17 -24.08
C LYS A 70 -2.46 10.57 -24.35
N ASP A 71 -2.36 11.40 -23.29
CA ASP A 71 -1.80 12.74 -23.35
C ASP A 71 -0.45 12.86 -22.63
N TRP A 72 0.26 11.75 -22.54
CA TRP A 72 1.57 11.62 -21.87
C TRP A 72 2.58 12.71 -22.28
N PHE A 73 2.56 13.16 -23.52
CA PHE A 73 3.47 14.19 -24.04
C PHE A 73 3.13 15.60 -23.59
N ARG A 74 1.92 15.82 -23.06
CA ARG A 74 1.42 17.15 -22.69
C ARG A 74 1.42 17.40 -21.20
N VAL A 75 1.67 16.37 -20.40
CA VAL A 75 1.61 16.47 -18.94
C VAL A 75 3.02 16.62 -18.41
N ASP A 76 3.23 17.63 -17.57
CA ASP A 76 4.44 17.75 -16.79
C ASP A 76 4.53 16.56 -15.85
N ARG A 77 5.53 15.68 -16.03
CA ARG A 77 5.74 14.46 -15.26
C ARG A 77 6.04 14.72 -13.77
N SER A 78 6.35 15.97 -13.41
CA SER A 78 6.56 16.35 -12.01
C SER A 78 5.26 16.45 -11.23
N GLU A 79 4.11 16.50 -11.90
CA GLU A 79 2.81 16.64 -11.27
C GLU A 79 2.08 15.30 -11.24
N LYS A 80 1.76 14.86 -10.02
CA LYS A 80 0.98 13.68 -9.77
C LYS A 80 -0.42 14.04 -9.32
N ALA A 81 -1.39 13.19 -9.61
CA ALA A 81 -2.71 13.30 -9.01
C ALA A 81 -2.66 12.78 -7.57
N ASP A 82 -3.27 13.53 -6.66
CA ASP A 82 -3.52 13.08 -5.30
C ASP A 82 -4.90 12.44 -5.24
N ILE A 83 -4.95 11.18 -4.81
CA ILE A 83 -6.18 10.40 -4.76
C ILE A 83 -6.46 10.02 -3.32
N TYR A 84 -7.67 10.35 -2.84
CA TYR A 84 -8.14 10.02 -1.52
C TYR A 84 -9.20 8.95 -1.63
N VAL A 85 -8.94 7.80 -1.01
CA VAL A 85 -9.83 6.64 -1.09
C VAL A 85 -10.28 6.26 0.32
N SER A 86 -11.55 5.98 0.46
CA SER A 86 -12.11 5.40 1.69
C SER A 86 -12.97 4.20 1.37
N SER A 87 -13.01 3.25 2.29
CA SER A 87 -13.85 2.06 2.21
C SER A 87 -14.06 1.49 3.60
N PRO A 88 -15.17 0.79 3.86
CA PRO A 88 -15.36 0.08 5.13
C PRO A 88 -14.34 -1.01 5.41
N ASP A 89 -13.71 -1.57 4.37
CA ASP A 89 -12.71 -2.63 4.51
C ASP A 89 -11.65 -2.54 3.41
N LEU A 90 -10.46 -3.08 3.70
CA LEU A 90 -9.38 -3.20 2.74
C LEU A 90 -8.64 -4.51 3.00
N ILE A 91 -8.69 -5.43 2.05
CA ILE A 91 -8.07 -6.75 2.15
C ILE A 91 -6.95 -6.98 1.14
N SER A 92 -6.80 -6.12 0.15
CA SER A 92 -5.75 -6.27 -0.86
C SER A 92 -5.38 -4.92 -1.47
N VAL A 93 -4.08 -4.68 -1.59
CA VAL A 93 -3.50 -3.56 -2.32
C VAL A 93 -2.44 -4.10 -3.25
N VAL A 94 -2.59 -3.86 -4.55
CA VAL A 94 -1.59 -4.21 -5.56
C VAL A 94 -1.19 -2.93 -6.28
N MET A 95 0.09 -2.57 -6.18
CA MET A 95 0.67 -1.44 -6.90
C MET A 95 1.45 -1.96 -8.10
N ARG A 96 0.98 -1.64 -9.30
CA ARG A 96 1.61 -2.04 -10.57
C ARG A 96 2.41 -0.92 -11.22
N GLY A 97 2.07 0.32 -10.91
CA GLY A 97 2.72 1.50 -11.47
C GLY A 97 3.77 2.09 -10.56
N ALA A 98 4.11 3.35 -10.84
CA ALA A 98 4.98 4.16 -9.99
C ALA A 98 4.12 5.11 -9.15
N GLY A 99 4.56 5.45 -7.97
CA GLY A 99 3.84 6.35 -7.09
C GLY A 99 3.89 5.89 -5.66
N ASP A 100 2.97 6.40 -4.86
CA ASP A 100 2.94 6.13 -3.43
C ASP A 100 1.52 5.75 -3.00
N PHE A 101 1.46 4.77 -2.12
CA PHE A 101 0.23 4.42 -1.41
C PHE A 101 0.48 4.54 0.08
N GLU A 102 -0.39 5.26 0.77
CA GLU A 102 -0.30 5.36 2.23
C GLU A 102 -1.67 5.19 2.88
N THR A 103 -1.68 4.62 4.07
CA THR A 103 -2.83 4.67 4.95
C THR A 103 -2.52 5.60 6.10
N LYS A 104 -3.50 6.43 6.45
CA LYS A 104 -3.51 7.17 7.71
C LYS A 104 -4.50 6.49 8.65
N ASN A 105 -4.14 6.46 9.93
CA ASN A 105 -4.95 5.84 10.97
C ASN A 105 -4.92 4.31 10.90
N LEU A 106 -5.82 3.70 11.63
CA LEU A 106 -5.90 2.26 11.78
C LEU A 106 -6.62 1.61 10.60
N LEU A 107 -6.04 0.54 10.10
CA LEU A 107 -6.74 -0.43 9.25
C LEU A 107 -6.97 -1.70 10.09
N ASP A 108 -8.23 -2.02 10.31
CA ASP A 108 -8.67 -3.24 10.99
C ASP A 108 -9.37 -4.14 9.96
N THR A 109 -8.80 -5.30 9.70
CA THR A 109 -9.29 -6.24 8.70
C THR A 109 -8.92 -7.67 9.09
N ASP A 110 -9.49 -8.66 8.42
CA ASP A 110 -9.19 -10.06 8.73
C ASP A 110 -7.90 -10.53 8.07
N THR A 111 -7.81 -10.44 6.76
CA THR A 111 -6.61 -10.82 6.00
C THR A 111 -6.23 -9.67 5.07
N LEU A 112 -4.95 -9.27 5.10
CA LEU A 112 -4.44 -8.21 4.26
C LEU A 112 -3.34 -8.74 3.34
N ASN A 113 -3.51 -8.53 2.04
CA ASN A 113 -2.50 -8.82 1.02
C ASN A 113 -1.98 -7.51 0.44
N VAL A 114 -0.68 -7.29 0.50
CA VAL A 114 -0.01 -6.12 -0.05
C VAL A 114 1.06 -6.57 -1.02
N GLU A 115 0.99 -6.09 -2.25
CA GLU A 115 1.94 -6.47 -3.29
C GLU A 115 2.43 -5.21 -4.03
N LEU A 116 3.74 -4.97 -3.96
CA LEU A 116 4.41 -3.94 -4.74
C LEU A 116 5.06 -4.60 -5.95
N ASN A 117 4.41 -4.50 -7.11
CA ASN A 117 4.91 -5.03 -8.38
C ASN A 117 5.63 -3.96 -9.20
N GLY A 118 5.25 -2.71 -9.05
CA GLY A 118 5.83 -1.59 -9.77
C GLY A 118 7.01 -0.97 -9.04
N ALA A 119 7.17 0.35 -9.19
CA ALA A 119 8.20 1.12 -8.51
C ALA A 119 7.54 2.21 -7.67
N GLY A 120 7.96 2.35 -6.44
CA GLY A 120 7.39 3.36 -5.54
C GLY A 120 7.38 2.92 -4.11
N ASN A 121 6.48 3.50 -3.33
CA ASN A 121 6.45 3.27 -1.89
C ASN A 121 5.04 2.91 -1.44
N ILE A 122 4.97 1.96 -0.50
CA ILE A 122 3.74 1.60 0.20
C ILE A 122 4.00 1.79 1.70
N ASP A 123 3.15 2.58 2.35
CA ASP A 123 3.29 2.94 3.77
C ASP A 123 1.95 2.76 4.49
N PHE A 124 1.94 1.90 5.49
CA PHE A 124 0.80 1.72 6.39
C PHE A 124 1.14 2.27 7.77
N ASP A 125 0.27 3.12 8.31
CA ASP A 125 0.43 3.65 9.66
C ASP A 125 0.20 2.56 10.72
N ARG A 126 -1.00 1.99 10.78
CA ARG A 126 -1.34 0.94 11.75
C ARG A 126 -2.23 -0.12 11.12
N ILE A 127 -1.91 -1.37 11.36
CA ILE A 127 -2.69 -2.52 10.90
C ILE A 127 -2.97 -3.44 12.08
N VAL A 128 -4.23 -3.84 12.21
CA VAL A 128 -4.67 -4.96 13.05
C VAL A 128 -5.39 -5.94 12.16
N CYS A 129 -4.90 -7.18 12.11
CA CYS A 129 -5.50 -8.23 11.29
C CYS A 129 -5.14 -9.61 11.85
N ASP A 130 -5.75 -10.66 11.29
CA ASP A 130 -5.37 -12.03 11.60
C ASP A 130 -4.13 -12.46 10.82
N GLU A 131 -4.11 -12.18 9.51
CA GLU A 131 -3.01 -12.54 8.62
C GLU A 131 -2.63 -11.36 7.74
N ALA A 132 -1.32 -11.13 7.59
CA ALA A 132 -0.76 -10.12 6.71
C ALA A 132 0.28 -10.74 5.78
N TYR A 133 0.14 -10.45 4.48
CA TYR A 133 1.09 -10.85 3.44
C TYR A 133 1.65 -9.59 2.80
N LEU A 134 2.94 -9.35 2.99
CA LEU A 134 3.62 -8.15 2.55
C LEU A 134 4.71 -8.54 1.56
N ILE A 135 4.48 -8.31 0.26
CA ILE A 135 5.34 -8.84 -0.80
C ILE A 135 5.83 -7.71 -1.69
N VAL A 136 7.14 -7.62 -1.89
CA VAL A 136 7.78 -6.71 -2.83
C VAL A 136 8.35 -7.53 -3.98
N LYS A 137 7.75 -7.41 -5.16
CA LYS A 137 8.23 -8.03 -6.40
C LYS A 137 8.92 -7.04 -7.32
N GLY A 138 8.56 -5.77 -7.23
CA GLY A 138 9.12 -4.69 -8.03
C GLY A 138 10.32 -4.02 -7.38
N ALA A 139 10.39 -2.69 -7.51
CA ALA A 139 11.45 -1.88 -6.94
C ALA A 139 10.86 -0.79 -6.05
N GLY A 140 11.35 -0.65 -4.83
CA GLY A 140 10.86 0.37 -3.92
C GLY A 140 10.84 -0.06 -2.47
N ASN A 141 10.01 0.63 -1.70
CA ASN A 141 9.99 0.46 -0.26
C ASN A 141 8.58 0.12 0.24
N LEU A 142 8.54 -0.76 1.22
CA LEU A 142 7.33 -1.08 1.95
C LEU A 142 7.58 -0.84 3.42
N GLU A 143 6.72 -0.04 4.06
CA GLU A 143 6.84 0.31 5.46
C GLU A 143 5.52 0.09 6.18
N VAL A 144 5.58 -0.50 7.37
CA VAL A 144 4.45 -0.61 8.28
C VAL A 144 4.90 -0.13 9.66
N ASP A 145 4.32 0.97 10.12
CA ASP A 145 4.74 1.60 11.38
C ASP A 145 4.33 0.78 12.60
N LYS A 146 3.14 0.16 12.58
CA LYS A 146 2.69 -0.75 13.65
C LYS A 146 1.81 -1.85 13.07
N LEU A 147 2.23 -3.09 13.21
CA LEU A 147 1.50 -4.26 12.77
C LEU A 147 1.20 -5.19 13.94
N THR A 148 -0.08 -5.44 14.16
CA THR A 148 -0.55 -6.49 15.05
C THR A 148 -1.27 -7.53 14.20
N ALA A 149 -0.64 -8.68 14.00
CA ALA A 149 -1.20 -9.79 13.25
C ALA A 149 -0.85 -11.10 13.91
N ASN A 150 -1.72 -12.11 13.82
CA ASN A 150 -1.44 -13.45 14.34
C ASN A 150 -0.39 -14.15 13.48
N ARG A 151 -0.42 -13.92 12.16
CA ARG A 151 0.57 -14.41 11.21
C ARG A 151 0.94 -13.32 10.24
N THR A 152 2.23 -13.22 9.96
CA THR A 152 2.76 -12.30 8.95
C THR A 152 3.76 -13.04 8.07
N LYS A 153 3.62 -12.85 6.75
CA LYS A 153 4.61 -13.27 5.78
C LYS A 153 5.15 -12.04 5.07
N ILE A 154 6.47 -11.87 5.11
CA ILE A 154 7.16 -10.80 4.39
C ILE A 154 8.09 -11.45 3.39
N ALA A 155 7.99 -11.03 2.12
CA ALA A 155 8.88 -11.54 1.08
C ALA A 155 9.40 -10.38 0.23
N MET A 156 10.71 -10.22 0.21
CA MET A 156 11.43 -9.33 -0.69
C MET A 156 11.95 -10.16 -1.84
N LEU A 157 11.25 -10.14 -2.98
CA LEU A 157 11.60 -10.85 -4.20
C LEU A 157 12.23 -9.93 -5.24
N GLY A 158 11.95 -8.63 -5.14
CA GLY A 158 12.46 -7.59 -6.00
C GLY A 158 13.69 -6.88 -5.44
N VAL A 159 13.71 -5.55 -5.59
CA VAL A 159 14.83 -4.70 -5.15
C VAL A 159 14.27 -3.58 -4.25
N GLY A 160 14.83 -3.43 -3.06
CA GLY A 160 14.43 -2.34 -2.16
C GLY A 160 14.50 -2.69 -0.71
N ASN A 161 13.68 -2.01 0.07
CA ASN A 161 13.67 -2.17 1.53
C ASN A 161 12.24 -2.43 2.03
N ALA A 162 12.16 -3.21 3.10
CA ALA A 162 10.92 -3.40 3.85
C ALA A 162 11.21 -3.17 5.33
N ASP A 163 10.46 -2.26 5.94
CA ASP A 163 10.57 -1.90 7.35
C ASP A 163 9.23 -2.19 8.03
N VAL A 164 9.21 -3.07 9.00
CA VAL A 164 7.99 -3.44 9.72
C VAL A 164 8.24 -3.42 11.22
N GLU A 165 7.45 -2.61 11.93
CA GLU A 165 7.41 -2.61 13.39
C GLU A 165 6.19 -3.38 13.87
N PHE A 166 6.43 -4.41 14.69
CA PHE A 166 5.39 -5.27 15.24
C PHE A 166 5.00 -4.84 16.63
N LYS A 167 3.69 -4.87 16.90
CA LYS A 167 3.15 -4.66 18.24
C LYS A 167 2.46 -5.93 18.70
N ASN A 168 3.11 -6.68 19.60
CA ASN A 168 2.56 -7.92 20.15
C ASN A 168 2.00 -8.86 19.09
N ALA A 169 2.77 -9.10 18.04
CA ALA A 169 2.35 -9.94 16.93
C ALA A 169 2.63 -11.42 17.19
N GLY A 170 2.07 -12.28 16.36
CA GLY A 170 2.24 -13.71 16.41
C GLY A 170 3.48 -14.19 15.66
N HIS A 171 3.31 -15.21 14.83
CA HIS A 171 4.41 -15.78 14.03
C HIS A 171 4.71 -14.92 12.80
N VAL A 172 6.00 -14.77 12.52
CA VAL A 172 6.50 -14.03 11.34
C VAL A 172 7.39 -14.95 10.52
N ASP A 173 7.07 -15.08 9.22
CA ASP A 173 7.92 -15.68 8.20
C ASP A 173 8.49 -14.56 7.33
N CYS A 174 9.82 -14.50 7.23
CA CYS A 174 10.51 -13.45 6.48
C CYS A 174 11.48 -14.04 5.48
N LEU A 175 11.31 -13.72 4.20
CA LEU A 175 12.14 -14.19 3.10
C LEU A 175 12.76 -13.01 2.36
N LEU A 176 14.08 -13.01 2.24
CA LEU A 176 14.84 -12.15 1.34
C LEU A 176 15.41 -13.01 0.21
N SER A 177 14.78 -12.95 -0.96
CA SER A 177 15.20 -13.68 -2.16
C SER A 177 15.75 -12.76 -3.24
N GLY A 178 15.39 -11.47 -3.21
CA GLY A 178 15.89 -10.43 -4.11
C GLY A 178 17.12 -9.71 -3.59
N VAL A 179 17.18 -8.40 -3.79
CA VAL A 179 18.27 -7.54 -3.37
C VAL A 179 17.74 -6.42 -2.49
N GLY A 180 18.25 -6.30 -1.27
CA GLY A 180 17.84 -5.22 -0.38
C GLY A 180 17.93 -5.59 1.08
N ASN A 181 17.19 -4.85 1.90
CA ASN A 181 17.20 -5.04 3.34
C ASN A 181 15.76 -5.13 3.87
N ILE A 182 15.59 -6.00 4.85
CA ILE A 182 14.36 -6.11 5.62
C ILE A 182 14.71 -5.80 7.08
N ASP A 183 14.02 -4.84 7.66
CA ASP A 183 14.22 -4.39 9.02
C ASP A 183 12.96 -4.70 9.84
N LEU A 184 13.12 -5.54 10.87
CA LEU A 184 12.02 -5.96 11.73
C LEU A 184 12.27 -5.46 13.14
N GLU A 185 11.28 -4.74 13.69
CA GLU A 185 11.32 -4.17 15.03
C GLU A 185 10.08 -4.59 15.84
N GLY A 186 10.14 -4.37 17.14
CA GLY A 186 9.01 -4.59 18.03
C GLY A 186 8.98 -5.96 18.68
N THR A 187 7.78 -6.52 18.85
CA THR A 187 7.60 -7.77 19.61
C THR A 187 6.75 -8.77 18.85
N VAL A 188 7.26 -10.00 18.73
CA VAL A 188 6.59 -11.12 18.08
C VAL A 188 6.70 -12.39 18.95
N LYS A 189 5.82 -13.37 18.70
CA LYS A 189 5.89 -14.67 19.40
C LYS A 189 6.99 -15.57 18.84
N SER A 190 7.14 -15.60 17.53
CA SER A 190 8.13 -16.43 16.84
C SER A 190 8.52 -15.85 15.50
N LEU A 191 9.71 -16.20 15.03
CA LEU A 191 10.27 -15.72 13.79
C LEU A 191 10.94 -16.85 13.03
N SER A 192 10.65 -16.96 11.75
CA SER A 192 11.40 -17.76 10.78
C SER A 192 11.95 -16.83 9.72
N LYS A 193 13.25 -16.83 9.50
CA LYS A 193 13.89 -15.98 8.49
C LYS A 193 14.77 -16.80 7.55
N ASN A 194 14.75 -16.41 6.29
CA ASN A 194 15.51 -17.06 5.23
C ASN A 194 16.08 -16.02 4.29
N VAL A 195 17.38 -16.02 4.11
CA VAL A 195 18.10 -15.14 3.18
C VAL A 195 18.67 -16.01 2.06
N ARG A 196 18.12 -15.85 0.85
CA ARG A 196 18.59 -16.50 -0.38
C ARG A 196 19.16 -15.51 -1.39
N GLY A 197 18.86 -14.22 -1.21
CA GLY A 197 19.31 -13.14 -2.07
C GLY A 197 20.52 -12.40 -1.52
N THR A 198 20.62 -11.14 -1.92
CA THR A 198 21.71 -10.25 -1.52
C THR A 198 21.18 -9.17 -0.60
N GLY A 199 21.74 -9.10 0.61
CA GLY A 199 21.33 -8.12 1.61
C GLY A 199 21.16 -8.75 2.97
N ASN A 200 20.35 -8.12 3.82
CA ASN A 200 20.25 -8.51 5.21
C ASN A 200 18.82 -8.42 5.73
N ILE A 201 18.47 -9.34 6.63
CA ILE A 201 17.28 -9.23 7.48
C ILE A 201 17.79 -8.81 8.87
N ASP A 202 17.52 -7.56 9.24
CA ASP A 202 17.93 -7.00 10.52
C ASP A 202 16.82 -7.22 11.57
N THR A 203 17.17 -7.91 12.63
CA THR A 203 16.28 -8.20 13.76
C THR A 203 16.83 -7.72 15.09
N THR A 204 17.79 -6.78 15.06
CA THR A 204 18.45 -6.28 16.28
C THR A 204 17.48 -5.61 17.24
N GLU A 205 16.46 -4.95 16.73
CA GLU A 205 15.43 -4.27 17.52
C GLU A 205 14.15 -5.12 17.68
N LEU A 206 14.20 -6.41 17.38
CA LEU A 206 13.07 -7.32 17.47
C LEU A 206 13.20 -8.21 18.72
N MET A 207 12.16 -8.23 19.53
CA MET A 207 12.02 -9.14 20.66
C MET A 207 11.15 -10.33 20.26
N VAL A 208 11.68 -11.54 20.38
CA VAL A 208 10.98 -12.80 20.15
C VAL A 208 10.68 -13.46 21.50
N ARG A 209 9.39 -13.51 21.86
CA ARG A 209 8.95 -13.98 23.17
C ARG A 209 9.01 -15.50 23.34
N GLY A 210 8.78 -16.24 22.25
CA GLY A 210 8.66 -17.70 22.27
C GLY A 210 9.95 -18.45 22.02
N GLY A 211 11.12 -17.78 21.94
CA GLY A 211 12.37 -18.47 21.69
C GLY A 211 13.42 -17.66 20.94
N ARG A 212 14.21 -18.32 20.11
CA ARG A 212 15.42 -17.76 19.49
C ARG A 212 15.07 -16.83 18.32
N LYS A 213 15.86 -15.75 18.22
CA LYS A 213 15.89 -14.85 17.06
C LYS A 213 16.48 -15.58 15.84
#